data_7dee51af2b60d6c6aade5f5a3f9a2cc1
#
_entry.id   7dee51af2b60d6c6aade5f5a3f9a2cc1
#
_cell.length_a   1.000
_cell.length_b   1.000
_cell.length_c   1.000
_cell.angle_alpha   90.00
_cell.angle_beta   90.00
_cell.angle_gamma   90.00
#
_symmetry.space_group_name_H-M   'P 1'
#
loop_
_entity.id
_entity.type
_entity.pdbx_description
1 polymer ?
#
loop_
_entity_poly.entity_id
_entity_poly.type
_entity_poly.pdbx_seq_one_letter_code
_entity_poly.pdbx_strand_id
1 'polypeptide(L)'
;MKHTFLPMLLLPFGLLLSCNASVTVTQPINGTWRLISGATITKGDTVTIDYTKGTRMIKIINDHHFAFLKHDIDAPKDSANHFDAGGGSYTLEGVTYTEHLDYYSDRNWEGKTFTFTVDISNDTLTQKGIEKVEGAGVDHEIIERYVREK
;
A
#
# COMPACT_ATOMS: atom_id res chain seq x y z
N MET A 1 -69.98 31.85 -21.51
CA MET A 1 -68.85 31.61 -20.57
C MET A 1 -68.06 30.43 -21.09
N LYS A 2 -66.84 30.70 -21.61
CA LYS A 2 -65.95 29.64 -22.19
C LYS A 2 -64.86 29.37 -21.14
N HIS A 3 -64.84 28.16 -20.61
CA HIS A 3 -63.79 27.72 -19.68
C HIS A 3 -62.63 27.13 -20.47
N THR A 4 -61.49 27.82 -20.44
CA THR A 4 -60.23 27.35 -21.02
C THR A 4 -59.51 26.48 -20.00
N PHE A 5 -59.37 25.16 -20.28
CA PHE A 5 -58.56 24.24 -19.52
C PHE A 5 -57.11 24.39 -19.97
N LEU A 6 -56.22 24.73 -19.03
CA LEU A 6 -54.74 24.78 -19.21
C LEU A 6 -54.18 23.41 -18.79
N PRO A 7 -53.46 22.66 -19.64
CA PRO A 7 -52.86 21.40 -19.25
C PRO A 7 -51.63 21.64 -18.41
N MET A 8 -51.60 21.09 -17.19
CA MET A 8 -50.47 21.07 -16.26
C MET A 8 -49.44 20.06 -16.77
N LEU A 9 -48.29 20.57 -17.27
CA LEU A 9 -47.16 19.76 -17.74
C LEU A 9 -46.37 19.23 -16.54
N LEU A 10 -46.53 17.93 -16.23
CA LEU A 10 -45.75 17.21 -15.24
C LEU A 10 -44.35 16.88 -15.83
N LEU A 11 -43.30 17.57 -15.37
CA LEU A 11 -41.93 17.18 -15.66
C LEU A 11 -41.54 15.96 -14.77
N PRO A 12 -41.03 14.88 -15.37
CA PRO A 12 -40.48 13.78 -14.58
C PRO A 12 -39.16 14.21 -13.97
N PHE A 13 -39.11 14.23 -12.63
CA PHE A 13 -37.87 14.44 -11.85
C PHE A 13 -37.04 13.15 -11.90
N GLY A 14 -36.08 13.09 -12.84
CA GLY A 14 -35.16 11.97 -12.95
C GLY A 14 -34.23 11.91 -11.76
N LEU A 15 -34.41 10.92 -10.87
CA LEU A 15 -33.43 10.58 -9.85
C LEU A 15 -32.16 10.04 -10.53
N LEU A 16 -31.11 10.83 -10.56
CA LEU A 16 -29.77 10.36 -10.89
C LEU A 16 -29.24 9.54 -9.71
N LEU A 17 -29.38 8.22 -9.77
CA LEU A 17 -28.69 7.29 -8.89
C LEU A 17 -27.19 7.37 -9.22
N SER A 18 -26.43 8.13 -8.43
CA SER A 18 -24.98 8.10 -8.46
C SER A 18 -24.51 6.75 -7.91
N CYS A 19 -24.09 5.86 -8.79
CA CYS A 19 -23.48 4.59 -8.44
C CYS A 19 -22.02 4.88 -8.03
N ASN A 20 -21.76 4.98 -6.72
CA ASN A 20 -20.41 4.98 -6.21
C ASN A 20 -19.83 3.57 -6.39
N ALA A 21 -19.06 3.36 -7.46
CA ALA A 21 -18.29 2.13 -7.62
C ALA A 21 -17.17 2.11 -6.57
N SER A 22 -17.26 1.22 -5.60
CA SER A 22 -16.17 0.95 -4.67
C SER A 22 -15.02 0.30 -5.45
N VAL A 23 -13.85 0.95 -5.43
CA VAL A 23 -12.63 0.34 -5.96
C VAL A 23 -12.17 -0.72 -4.95
N THR A 24 -11.99 -1.95 -5.40
CA THR A 24 -11.54 -3.07 -4.58
C THR A 24 -10.33 -3.74 -5.21
N VAL A 25 -9.48 -4.35 -4.38
CA VAL A 25 -8.39 -5.20 -4.86
C VAL A 25 -9.01 -6.43 -5.54
N THR A 26 -8.69 -6.65 -6.81
CA THR A 26 -9.29 -7.71 -7.63
C THR A 26 -8.69 -9.09 -7.40
N GLN A 27 -7.52 -9.17 -6.75
CA GLN A 27 -6.80 -10.40 -6.43
C GLN A 27 -6.48 -10.45 -4.93
N PRO A 28 -6.36 -11.65 -4.33
CA PRO A 28 -5.99 -11.78 -2.92
C PRO A 28 -4.63 -11.15 -2.64
N ILE A 29 -4.54 -10.32 -1.58
CA ILE A 29 -3.28 -9.76 -1.11
C ILE A 29 -2.40 -10.81 -0.41
N ASN A 30 -3.02 -11.86 0.11
CA ASN A 30 -2.33 -12.94 0.82
C ASN A 30 -1.29 -13.63 -0.07
N GLY A 31 -0.13 -13.90 0.50
CA GLY A 31 0.96 -14.58 -0.18
C GLY A 31 2.33 -14.04 0.21
N THR A 32 3.34 -14.50 -0.50
CA THR A 32 4.71 -13.99 -0.39
C THR A 32 5.01 -13.10 -1.58
N TRP A 33 5.49 -11.91 -1.30
CA TRP A 33 5.75 -10.86 -2.26
C TRP A 33 7.21 -10.44 -2.21
N ARG A 34 7.92 -10.50 -3.33
CA ARG A 34 9.31 -10.05 -3.43
C ARG A 34 9.35 -8.61 -3.92
N LEU A 35 9.96 -7.72 -3.15
CA LEU A 35 10.21 -6.34 -3.56
C LEU A 35 11.18 -6.31 -4.74
N ILE A 36 10.80 -5.58 -5.80
CA ILE A 36 11.64 -5.42 -7.00
C ILE A 36 12.11 -3.98 -7.21
N SER A 37 11.32 -3.01 -6.76
CA SER A 37 11.71 -1.61 -6.79
C SER A 37 11.02 -0.81 -5.68
N GLY A 38 11.71 0.18 -5.15
CA GLY A 38 11.18 1.16 -4.21
C GLY A 38 11.56 2.57 -4.65
N ALA A 39 10.62 3.51 -4.55
CA ALA A 39 10.88 4.92 -4.71
C ALA A 39 10.50 5.64 -3.42
N THR A 40 11.37 6.55 -2.97
CA THR A 40 11.14 7.44 -1.83
C THR A 40 11.10 8.86 -2.34
N ILE A 41 10.05 9.59 -1.99
CA ILE A 41 9.83 10.98 -2.41
C ILE A 41 9.88 11.88 -1.17
N THR A 42 10.91 12.70 -1.05
CA THR A 42 11.12 13.63 0.06
C THR A 42 11.18 15.06 -0.48
N LYS A 43 10.25 15.92 -0.08
CA LYS A 43 10.18 17.34 -0.52
C LYS A 43 10.23 17.55 -2.03
N GLY A 44 9.70 16.59 -2.79
CA GLY A 44 9.68 16.62 -4.26
C GLY A 44 10.87 15.92 -4.94
N ASP A 45 11.93 15.59 -4.22
CA ASP A 45 13.04 14.81 -4.73
C ASP A 45 12.73 13.32 -4.65
N THR A 46 13.01 12.57 -5.73
CA THR A 46 12.73 11.14 -5.82
C THR A 46 14.03 10.34 -5.87
N VAL A 47 14.17 9.38 -4.96
CA VAL A 47 15.23 8.37 -4.99
C VAL A 47 14.60 7.01 -5.29
N THR A 48 15.10 6.31 -6.30
CA THR A 48 14.65 4.97 -6.68
C THR A 48 15.73 3.94 -6.42
N ILE A 49 15.35 2.81 -5.83
CA ILE A 49 16.22 1.67 -5.53
C ILE A 49 15.74 0.44 -6.31
N ASP A 50 16.67 -0.21 -6.99
CA ASP A 50 16.47 -1.52 -7.65
C ASP A 50 16.78 -2.64 -6.64
N TYR A 51 15.74 -3.32 -6.16
CA TYR A 51 15.86 -4.43 -5.20
C TYR A 51 16.08 -5.79 -5.86
N THR A 52 16.32 -5.82 -7.15
CA THR A 52 16.69 -7.06 -7.85
C THR A 52 18.18 -7.39 -7.73
N LYS A 53 18.98 -6.47 -7.14
CA LYS A 53 20.46 -6.55 -7.02
C LYS A 53 20.90 -6.17 -5.63
N GLY A 54 21.92 -6.83 -5.12
CA GLY A 54 22.60 -6.51 -3.87
C GLY A 54 21.80 -6.76 -2.59
N THR A 55 20.50 -6.60 -2.64
CA THR A 55 19.58 -6.74 -1.49
C THR A 55 18.35 -7.55 -1.92
N ARG A 56 17.86 -8.40 -1.02
CA ARG A 56 16.59 -9.10 -1.20
C ARG A 56 15.65 -8.75 -0.07
N MET A 57 14.41 -8.44 -0.42
CA MET A 57 13.33 -8.23 0.54
C MET A 57 12.10 -9.01 0.11
N ILE A 58 11.49 -9.68 1.07
CA ILE A 58 10.17 -10.29 0.90
C ILE A 58 9.20 -9.73 1.94
N LYS A 59 7.92 -9.65 1.56
CA LYS A 59 6.80 -9.39 2.46
C LYS A 59 5.87 -10.59 2.41
N ILE A 60 5.58 -11.17 3.56
CA ILE A 60 4.66 -12.30 3.74
C ILE A 60 3.38 -11.76 4.34
N ILE A 61 2.25 -12.00 3.70
CA ILE A 61 0.94 -11.52 4.13
C ILE A 61 0.02 -12.72 4.27
N ASN A 62 -0.56 -12.92 5.45
CA ASN A 62 -1.62 -13.87 5.71
C ASN A 62 -2.96 -13.14 5.93
N ASP A 63 -3.98 -13.77 6.51
CA ASP A 63 -5.31 -13.17 6.66
C ASP A 63 -5.35 -11.95 7.59
N HIS A 64 -4.42 -11.83 8.53
CA HIS A 64 -4.47 -10.79 9.57
C HIS A 64 -3.13 -10.10 9.85
N HIS A 65 -2.03 -10.68 9.41
CA HIS A 65 -0.70 -10.18 9.71
C HIS A 65 0.18 -10.10 8.47
N PHE A 66 1.16 -9.23 8.55
CA PHE A 66 2.26 -9.15 7.60
C PHE A 66 3.59 -9.27 8.33
N ALA A 67 4.61 -9.71 7.60
CA ALA A 67 6.00 -9.63 8.03
C ALA A 67 6.87 -9.31 6.81
N PHE A 68 7.95 -8.57 7.02
CA PHE A 68 8.97 -8.38 5.99
C PHE A 68 10.34 -8.79 6.50
N LEU A 69 11.14 -9.31 5.57
CA LEU A 69 12.52 -9.73 5.80
C LEU A 69 13.37 -9.13 4.68
N LYS A 70 14.42 -8.42 5.05
CA LYS A 70 15.34 -7.76 4.12
C LYS A 70 16.77 -8.07 4.51
N HIS A 71 17.59 -8.44 3.55
CA HIS A 71 19.01 -8.67 3.79
C HIS A 71 19.85 -8.43 2.53
N ASP A 72 21.14 -8.20 2.75
CA ASP A 72 22.14 -8.13 1.68
C ASP A 72 22.46 -9.54 1.18
N ILE A 73 22.44 -9.75 -0.15
CA ILE A 73 22.72 -11.06 -0.78
C ILE A 73 24.14 -11.18 -1.29
N ASP A 74 24.80 -10.05 -1.55
CA ASP A 74 26.15 -9.99 -2.13
C ASP A 74 27.24 -9.66 -1.10
N ALA A 75 26.87 -9.46 0.18
CA ALA A 75 27.84 -9.18 1.24
C ALA A 75 28.71 -10.41 1.52
N PRO A 76 30.05 -10.25 1.65
CA PRO A 76 30.93 -11.32 2.07
C PRO A 76 30.49 -11.91 3.41
N LYS A 77 30.63 -13.23 3.60
CA LYS A 77 30.18 -13.94 4.81
C LYS A 77 30.84 -13.49 6.10
N ASP A 78 32.01 -12.87 6.00
CA ASP A 78 32.81 -12.32 7.09
C ASP A 78 32.59 -10.83 7.30
N SER A 79 31.78 -10.18 6.50
CA SER A 79 31.37 -8.79 6.66
C SER A 79 30.09 -8.66 7.49
N ALA A 80 29.89 -7.49 8.12
CA ALA A 80 28.62 -7.15 8.71
C ALA A 80 27.57 -6.99 7.60
N ASN A 81 26.72 -8.01 7.41
CA ASN A 81 25.57 -7.90 6.52
C ASN A 81 24.44 -7.18 7.24
N HIS A 82 23.63 -6.44 6.48
CA HIS A 82 22.45 -5.80 7.01
C HIS A 82 21.29 -6.79 6.92
N PHE A 83 20.69 -7.07 8.08
CA PHE A 83 19.42 -7.78 8.18
C PHE A 83 18.41 -6.86 8.87
N ASP A 84 17.26 -6.69 8.21
CA ASP A 84 16.16 -5.88 8.70
C ASP A 84 14.87 -6.67 8.61
N ALA A 85 14.05 -6.63 9.65
CA ALA A 85 12.82 -7.39 9.73
C ALA A 85 11.80 -6.66 10.60
N GLY A 86 10.56 -6.78 10.21
CA GLY A 86 9.44 -6.25 10.97
C GLY A 86 8.14 -6.90 10.56
N GLY A 87 7.07 -6.53 11.26
CA GLY A 87 5.74 -7.02 10.97
C GLY A 87 4.73 -6.61 12.02
N GLY A 88 3.51 -7.04 11.80
CA GLY A 88 2.40 -6.74 12.68
C GLY A 88 1.07 -7.13 12.06
N SER A 89 0.01 -6.55 12.57
CA SER A 89 -1.33 -6.74 12.02
C SER A 89 -1.63 -5.74 10.90
N TYR A 90 -2.63 -6.05 10.08
CA TYR A 90 -3.11 -5.13 9.07
C TYR A 90 -4.62 -5.19 8.89
N THR A 91 -5.18 -4.15 8.27
CA THR A 91 -6.54 -4.14 7.72
C THR A 91 -6.51 -3.78 6.24
N LEU A 92 -7.45 -4.31 5.46
CA LEU A 92 -7.65 -3.98 4.04
C LEU A 92 -9.11 -3.64 3.79
N GLU A 93 -9.37 -2.38 3.43
CA GLU A 93 -10.71 -1.87 3.11
C GLU A 93 -10.69 -1.31 1.69
N GLY A 94 -11.26 -2.07 0.73
CA GLY A 94 -11.17 -1.73 -0.67
C GLY A 94 -9.71 -1.77 -1.16
N VAL A 95 -9.12 -0.62 -1.43
CA VAL A 95 -7.70 -0.45 -1.79
C VAL A 95 -6.86 0.15 -0.66
N THR A 96 -7.49 0.46 0.47
CA THR A 96 -6.81 1.06 1.62
C THR A 96 -6.24 -0.05 2.49
N TYR A 97 -4.92 -0.13 2.55
CA TYR A 97 -4.16 -1.10 3.32
C TYR A 97 -3.47 -0.40 4.47
N THR A 98 -3.85 -0.75 5.70
CA THR A 98 -3.31 -0.11 6.91
C THR A 98 -2.52 -1.13 7.71
N GLU A 99 -1.24 -0.88 7.88
CA GLU A 99 -0.30 -1.67 8.67
C GLU A 99 -0.17 -1.11 10.08
N HIS A 100 -0.23 -1.98 11.09
CA HIS A 100 0.17 -1.70 12.47
C HIS A 100 1.50 -2.42 12.72
N LEU A 101 2.59 -1.68 12.81
CA LEU A 101 3.94 -2.24 12.93
C LEU A 101 4.24 -2.56 14.41
N ASP A 102 3.95 -3.80 14.80
CA ASP A 102 4.07 -4.25 16.19
C ASP A 102 5.49 -4.72 16.54
N TYR A 103 6.27 -5.12 15.53
CA TYR A 103 7.61 -5.68 15.66
C TYR A 103 8.55 -5.02 14.68
N TYR A 104 9.60 -4.37 15.16
CA TYR A 104 10.66 -3.81 14.31
C TYR A 104 11.97 -3.68 15.08
N SER A 105 13.08 -3.76 14.37
CA SER A 105 14.43 -3.60 14.97
C SER A 105 14.70 -2.18 15.47
N ASP A 106 14.14 -1.16 14.82
CA ASP A 106 14.19 0.22 15.29
C ASP A 106 12.93 0.56 16.12
N ARG A 107 13.15 0.74 17.42
CA ARG A 107 12.10 1.03 18.41
C ARG A 107 11.31 2.32 18.14
N ASN A 108 11.85 3.26 17.35
CA ASN A 108 11.11 4.47 16.98
C ASN A 108 9.93 4.17 16.04
N TRP A 109 9.99 3.05 15.34
CA TRP A 109 8.94 2.62 14.39
C TRP A 109 7.89 1.72 15.03
N GLU A 110 8.23 1.00 16.10
CA GLU A 110 7.30 0.09 16.77
C GLU A 110 6.05 0.83 17.27
N GLY A 111 4.89 0.19 17.12
CA GLY A 111 3.59 0.73 17.49
C GLY A 111 3.07 1.83 16.54
N LYS A 112 3.76 2.08 15.43
CA LYS A 112 3.29 3.04 14.42
C LYS A 112 2.29 2.38 13.46
N THR A 113 1.44 3.24 12.91
CA THR A 113 0.43 2.85 11.91
C THR A 113 0.71 3.59 10.64
N PHE A 114 0.72 2.86 9.52
CA PHE A 114 0.93 3.40 8.19
C PHE A 114 -0.24 3.00 7.29
N THR A 115 -0.74 3.96 6.52
CA THR A 115 -1.84 3.72 5.59
C THR A 115 -1.37 3.92 4.16
N PHE A 116 -1.60 2.89 3.35
CA PHE A 116 -1.20 2.82 1.96
C PHE A 116 -2.40 2.59 1.05
N THR A 117 -2.27 3.01 -0.20
CA THR A 117 -3.10 2.53 -1.29
C THR A 117 -2.40 1.36 -1.95
N VAL A 118 -3.12 0.25 -2.15
CA VAL A 118 -2.59 -0.94 -2.83
C VAL A 118 -3.36 -1.23 -4.11
N ASP A 119 -2.62 -1.69 -5.11
CA ASP A 119 -3.14 -2.23 -6.37
C ASP A 119 -2.45 -3.56 -6.68
N ILE A 120 -3.22 -4.56 -7.13
CA ILE A 120 -2.68 -5.85 -7.55
C ILE A 120 -3.12 -6.13 -8.98
N SER A 121 -2.16 -6.20 -9.88
CA SER A 121 -2.38 -6.49 -11.30
C SER A 121 -1.28 -7.43 -11.82
N ASN A 122 -1.67 -8.51 -12.49
CA ASN A 122 -0.75 -9.47 -13.10
C ASN A 122 0.37 -9.98 -12.16
N ASP A 123 0.01 -10.44 -10.96
CA ASP A 123 0.94 -10.87 -9.90
C ASP A 123 1.95 -9.79 -9.46
N THR A 124 1.63 -8.51 -9.71
CA THR A 124 2.37 -7.36 -9.20
C THR A 124 1.53 -6.61 -8.17
N LEU A 125 2.06 -6.43 -6.97
CA LEU A 125 1.51 -5.58 -5.92
C LEU A 125 2.24 -4.24 -5.96
N THR A 126 1.51 -3.14 -6.07
CA THR A 126 2.02 -1.79 -5.86
C THR A 126 1.44 -1.25 -4.55
N GLN A 127 2.31 -0.80 -3.66
CA GLN A 127 1.96 -0.16 -2.39
C GLN A 127 2.48 1.28 -2.41
N LYS A 128 1.63 2.25 -2.06
CA LYS A 128 1.97 3.67 -2.09
C LYS A 128 1.37 4.38 -0.87
N GLY A 129 2.16 5.20 -0.17
CA GLY A 129 1.67 6.01 0.95
C GLY A 129 2.77 6.78 1.64
N ILE A 130 2.41 7.45 2.72
CA ILE A 130 3.32 8.28 3.51
C ILE A 130 3.80 7.50 4.72
N GLU A 131 5.11 7.49 4.93
CA GLU A 131 5.75 7.08 6.16
C GLU A 131 6.22 8.32 6.91
N LYS A 132 5.70 8.50 8.12
CA LYS A 132 6.09 9.58 9.00
C LYS A 132 6.41 9.05 10.39
N VAL A 133 7.69 9.15 10.77
CA VAL A 133 8.21 8.71 12.07
C VAL A 133 9.12 9.78 12.62
N GLU A 134 8.57 10.67 13.45
CA GLU A 134 9.29 11.83 13.97
C GLU A 134 10.59 11.44 14.72
N GLY A 135 10.53 10.39 15.56
CA GLY A 135 11.67 9.89 16.32
C GLY A 135 12.81 9.35 15.45
N ALA A 136 12.54 8.95 14.22
CA ALA A 136 13.52 8.49 13.23
C ALA A 136 13.86 9.56 12.19
N GLY A 137 13.24 10.75 12.25
CA GLY A 137 13.42 11.81 11.25
C GLY A 137 12.89 11.47 9.86
N VAL A 138 11.90 10.56 9.78
CA VAL A 138 11.28 10.12 8.53
C VAL A 138 10.02 10.92 8.27
N ASP A 139 9.92 11.50 7.06
CA ASP A 139 8.71 12.15 6.53
C ASP A 139 8.80 12.14 4.99
N HIS A 140 8.29 11.07 4.39
CA HIS A 140 8.36 10.88 2.95
C HIS A 140 7.20 10.03 2.41
N GLU A 141 6.97 10.09 1.11
CA GLU A 141 6.11 9.17 0.41
C GLU A 141 6.93 8.01 -0.15
N ILE A 142 6.41 6.78 -0.03
CA ILE A 142 6.98 5.60 -0.66
C ILE A 142 6.09 5.08 -1.78
N ILE A 143 6.73 4.48 -2.80
CA ILE A 143 6.09 3.67 -3.82
C ILE A 143 6.90 2.40 -3.95
N GLU A 144 6.33 1.28 -3.56
CA GLU A 144 6.97 -0.02 -3.59
C GLU A 144 6.26 -0.94 -4.57
N ARG A 145 7.04 -1.70 -5.34
CA ARG A 145 6.53 -2.69 -6.30
C ARG A 145 7.09 -4.06 -5.98
N TYR A 146 6.17 -4.97 -5.82
CA TYR A 146 6.46 -6.36 -5.48
C TYR A 146 5.94 -7.29 -6.57
N VAL A 147 6.60 -8.43 -6.73
CA VAL A 147 6.09 -9.56 -7.53
C VAL A 147 5.79 -10.73 -6.62
N ARG A 148 4.74 -11.48 -6.95
CA ARG A 148 4.34 -12.67 -6.18
C ARG A 148 5.41 -13.74 -6.31
N GLU A 149 5.88 -14.26 -5.18
CA GLU A 149 6.72 -15.46 -5.12
C GLU A 149 5.83 -16.71 -5.26
N LYS A 150 6.28 -17.70 -6.04
CA LYS A 150 5.57 -18.97 -6.27
C LYS A 150 6.22 -20.08 -5.49
#